data_bd5617b5fdb63b48e75bf3c1d6ca1ee8
#
_entry.id   bd5617b5fdb63b48e75bf3c1d6ca1ee8
#
_cell.length_a   1.000
_cell.length_b   1.000
_cell.length_c   1.000
_cell.angle_alpha   90.00
_cell.angle_beta   90.00
_cell.angle_gamma   90.00
#
_symmetry.space_group_name_H-M   'P 1'
#
loop_
_entity.id
_entity.type
_entity.pdbx_description
1 polymer ?
#
loop_
_entity_poly.entity_id
_entity_poly.type
_entity_poly.pdbx_seq_one_letter_code
_entity_poly.pdbx_strand_id
1 'polypeptide(L)'
;MKAIINGKIILKDRIVENCALLYSDVIEGIVPNDNIPAGASVIDAKGGYVSPGLIDIHIHGYLGKDVCDGEEESIRTISEGLVKNGVTGYLPTTMTVDMAVIKKALEVCRALKEESRQWKGSEILGCHAEGPFISESKKGAQDPKYILKPDAEFVKEYADIIKTITLAPETDENDFAAIREICRDTDVVVSMGHTSADYDTAMASVNAGVKHVTHLFNAMTALSHRSPGVVTAALNSDVSVELIVDTFHVDKCFYDLLWKLKGRKLCFITDCLPAGGLPYGEYTLGGAKIIYRDIVCRLEDGTVAGSVLHLNHGVWNVYKNSNIPLYECVNCASLNPATTIGVADRKGSLEIGKDADIVITDNEFEVKKTIIRGEVKYEFEG
;
A
#
# COMPACT_ATOMS: atom_id res chain seq x y z
N MET A 1 -8.65 29.53 2.19
CA MET A 1 -7.54 29.20 3.11
C MET A 1 -8.10 28.51 4.34
N LYS A 2 -7.52 27.38 4.72
CA LYS A 2 -7.85 26.62 5.94
C LYS A 2 -6.57 26.47 6.78
N ALA A 3 -6.71 26.28 8.09
CA ALA A 3 -5.59 26.09 8.99
C ALA A 3 -5.87 24.95 9.97
N ILE A 4 -4.89 24.10 10.23
CA ILE A 4 -4.93 23.14 11.34
C ILE A 4 -4.00 23.60 12.43
N ILE A 5 -4.52 23.72 13.65
CA ILE A 5 -3.78 24.21 14.82
C ILE A 5 -3.73 23.16 15.93
N ASN A 6 -2.92 23.44 16.96
CA ASN A 6 -2.81 22.61 18.16
C ASN A 6 -2.48 21.14 17.86
N GLY A 7 -1.72 20.86 16.80
CA GLY A 7 -1.30 19.53 16.42
C GLY A 7 0.22 19.36 16.44
N LYS A 8 0.65 18.10 16.50
CA LYS A 8 2.02 17.66 16.27
C LYS A 8 2.15 17.34 14.78
N ILE A 9 2.67 18.28 13.97
CA ILE A 9 2.74 18.17 12.52
C ILE A 9 3.91 17.27 12.14
N ILE A 10 3.63 16.16 11.49
CA ILE A 10 4.60 15.17 11.04
C ILE A 10 5.12 15.56 9.65
N LEU A 11 6.38 15.98 9.61
CA LEU A 11 7.11 16.26 8.37
C LEU A 11 7.94 15.04 7.96
N LYS A 12 8.51 15.07 6.78
CA LYS A 12 9.33 13.96 6.25
C LYS A 12 10.61 13.67 7.04
N ASP A 13 11.06 14.57 7.90
CA ASP A 13 12.33 14.50 8.62
C ASP A 13 12.23 14.82 10.12
N ARG A 14 11.08 15.29 10.60
CA ARG A 14 10.86 15.66 12.00
C ARG A 14 9.37 15.87 12.32
N ILE A 15 9.07 16.04 13.58
CA ILE A 15 7.78 16.52 14.09
C ILE A 15 7.94 17.94 14.59
N VAL A 16 7.01 18.83 14.23
CA VAL A 16 6.98 20.22 14.70
C VAL A 16 5.69 20.50 15.48
N GLU A 17 5.82 21.34 16.50
CA GLU A 17 4.72 21.76 17.38
C GLU A 17 4.63 23.28 17.41
N ASN A 18 3.56 23.84 17.98
CA ASN A 18 3.32 25.29 18.10
C ASN A 18 3.26 25.99 16.73
N CYS A 19 2.88 25.28 15.70
CA CYS A 19 2.71 25.76 14.36
C CYS A 19 1.31 25.40 13.82
N ALA A 20 0.86 26.15 12.82
CA ALA A 20 -0.34 25.86 12.04
C ALA A 20 0.05 25.35 10.66
N LEU A 21 -0.64 24.29 10.19
CA LEU A 21 -0.57 23.84 8.80
C LEU A 21 -1.61 24.61 7.98
N LEU A 22 -1.16 25.36 7.01
CA LEU A 22 -2.02 26.10 6.09
C LEU A 22 -2.27 25.31 4.80
N TYR A 23 -3.50 25.26 4.35
CA TYR A 23 -3.88 24.53 3.14
C TYR A 23 -5.14 25.08 2.46
N SER A 24 -5.26 24.77 1.18
CA SER A 24 -6.48 24.88 0.37
C SER A 24 -6.82 23.48 -0.18
N ASP A 25 -6.82 23.27 -1.47
CA ASP A 25 -6.74 21.96 -2.15
C ASP A 25 -5.30 21.41 -2.17
N VAL A 26 -4.33 22.30 -1.91
CA VAL A 26 -2.90 21.97 -1.76
C VAL A 26 -2.38 22.45 -0.41
N ILE A 27 -1.21 21.92 -0.03
CA ILE A 27 -0.45 22.42 1.12
C ILE A 27 0.14 23.80 0.78
N GLU A 28 -0.17 24.79 1.60
CA GLU A 28 0.27 26.19 1.39
C GLU A 28 1.50 26.53 2.25
N GLY A 29 1.63 25.89 3.42
CA GLY A 29 2.77 26.11 4.29
C GLY A 29 2.55 25.77 5.75
N ILE A 30 3.61 25.95 6.53
CA ILE A 30 3.59 25.80 7.99
C ILE A 30 4.07 27.12 8.57
N VAL A 31 3.27 27.69 9.46
CA VAL A 31 3.55 29.00 10.05
C VAL A 31 3.44 28.95 11.58
N PRO A 32 4.11 29.82 12.33
CA PRO A 32 3.80 30.01 13.75
C PRO A 32 2.31 30.31 13.98
N ASN A 33 1.73 29.86 15.07
CA ASN A 33 0.30 30.04 15.35
C ASN A 33 -0.16 31.52 15.31
N ASP A 34 0.74 32.45 15.63
CA ASP A 34 0.45 33.91 15.58
C ASP A 34 0.38 34.48 14.14
N ASN A 35 0.78 33.69 13.13
CA ASN A 35 0.87 34.11 11.74
C ASN A 35 -0.24 33.49 10.85
N ILE A 36 -1.30 32.97 11.46
CA ILE A 36 -2.44 32.44 10.71
C ILE A 36 -3.17 33.60 10.00
N PRO A 37 -3.43 33.48 8.67
CA PRO A 37 -4.11 34.54 7.94
C PRO A 37 -5.49 34.83 8.51
N ALA A 38 -5.84 36.13 8.62
CA ALA A 38 -7.17 36.55 9.06
C ALA A 38 -8.27 35.97 8.15
N GLY A 39 -9.32 35.39 8.76
CA GLY A 39 -10.43 34.76 8.05
C GLY A 39 -10.18 33.32 7.58
N ALA A 40 -9.06 32.70 7.94
CA ALA A 40 -8.86 31.28 7.71
C ALA A 40 -9.87 30.45 8.53
N SER A 41 -10.44 29.42 7.89
CA SER A 41 -11.24 28.41 8.60
C SER A 41 -10.31 27.49 9.39
N VAL A 42 -10.55 27.34 10.69
CA VAL A 42 -9.63 26.67 11.60
C VAL A 42 -10.18 25.30 12.01
N ILE A 43 -9.33 24.26 11.95
CA ILE A 43 -9.54 22.95 12.55
C ILE A 43 -8.58 22.79 13.71
N ASP A 44 -9.09 22.41 14.89
CA ASP A 44 -8.27 22.12 16.06
C ASP A 44 -7.95 20.62 16.13
N ALA A 45 -6.66 20.29 16.07
CA ALA A 45 -6.16 18.91 16.18
C ALA A 45 -6.12 18.41 17.66
N LYS A 46 -6.49 19.24 18.63
CA LYS A 46 -6.63 18.86 20.05
C LYS A 46 -5.41 18.14 20.65
N GLY A 47 -4.20 18.51 20.23
CA GLY A 47 -2.93 17.92 20.68
C GLY A 47 -2.57 16.59 20.02
N GLY A 48 -3.35 16.12 19.05
CA GLY A 48 -3.07 14.92 18.27
C GLY A 48 -2.01 15.14 17.20
N TYR A 49 -1.76 14.10 16.40
CA TYR A 49 -0.85 14.20 15.25
C TYR A 49 -1.58 14.72 14.02
N VAL A 50 -0.83 15.49 13.21
CA VAL A 50 -1.24 15.94 11.89
C VAL A 50 -0.23 15.37 10.90
N SER A 51 -0.61 14.35 10.16
CA SER A 51 0.28 13.62 9.25
C SER A 51 -0.15 13.80 7.78
N PRO A 52 0.75 13.54 6.82
CA PRO A 52 0.30 13.32 5.45
C PRO A 52 -0.67 12.14 5.39
N GLY A 53 -1.53 12.13 4.37
CA GLY A 53 -2.40 11.01 4.06
C GLY A 53 -1.62 9.72 3.83
N LEU A 54 -2.12 8.62 4.36
CA LEU A 54 -1.52 7.30 4.15
C LEU A 54 -1.84 6.78 2.73
N ILE A 55 -0.95 5.96 2.18
CA ILE A 55 -1.07 5.37 0.86
C ILE A 55 -0.86 3.86 0.97
N ASP A 56 -1.89 3.09 0.61
CA ASP A 56 -1.84 1.63 0.61
C ASP A 56 -1.67 1.11 -0.81
N ILE A 57 -0.50 0.57 -1.11
CA ILE A 57 -0.18 0.08 -2.47
C ILE A 57 -0.47 -1.41 -2.67
N HIS A 58 -1.06 -2.08 -1.66
CA HIS A 58 -1.40 -3.50 -1.74
C HIS A 58 -2.62 -3.83 -0.86
N ILE A 59 -3.80 -3.91 -1.48
CA ILE A 59 -5.06 -4.21 -0.82
C ILE A 59 -6.05 -4.89 -1.76
N HIS A 60 -6.51 -6.09 -1.42
CA HIS A 60 -7.44 -6.90 -2.21
C HIS A 60 -8.90 -6.57 -1.97
N GLY A 61 -9.24 -6.12 -0.77
CA GLY A 61 -10.63 -5.85 -0.43
C GLY A 61 -10.82 -5.23 0.95
N TYR A 62 -12.05 -4.79 1.22
CA TYR A 62 -12.46 -4.20 2.49
C TYR A 62 -13.98 -4.21 2.64
N LEU A 63 -14.51 -4.31 3.87
CA LEU A 63 -15.96 -4.24 4.18
C LEU A 63 -16.81 -5.22 3.35
N GLY A 64 -16.32 -6.43 3.11
CA GLY A 64 -17.02 -7.49 2.40
C GLY A 64 -16.95 -7.39 0.87
N LYS A 65 -16.17 -6.45 0.34
CA LYS A 65 -16.01 -6.23 -1.10
C LYS A 65 -14.59 -6.60 -1.53
N ASP A 66 -14.50 -7.24 -2.70
CA ASP A 66 -13.25 -7.67 -3.35
C ASP A 66 -13.00 -6.83 -4.60
N VAL A 67 -11.76 -6.47 -4.86
CA VAL A 67 -11.37 -5.78 -6.11
C VAL A 67 -11.70 -6.66 -7.32
N CYS A 68 -11.54 -7.98 -7.18
CA CYS A 68 -11.87 -8.95 -8.23
C CYS A 68 -13.38 -9.17 -8.45
N ASP A 69 -14.27 -8.55 -7.68
CA ASP A 69 -15.71 -8.50 -8.04
C ASP A 69 -15.88 -7.81 -9.41
N GLY A 70 -14.95 -6.89 -9.75
CA GLY A 70 -15.02 -6.14 -11.00
C GLY A 70 -16.28 -5.29 -11.09
N GLU A 71 -16.70 -4.71 -9.97
CA GLU A 71 -17.92 -3.90 -9.84
C GLU A 71 -17.58 -2.52 -9.27
N GLU A 72 -18.21 -1.49 -9.83
CA GLU A 72 -18.04 -0.10 -9.37
C GLU A 72 -18.39 0.05 -7.87
N GLU A 73 -19.49 -0.58 -7.43
CA GLU A 73 -19.93 -0.54 -6.03
C GLU A 73 -18.87 -1.12 -5.08
N SER A 74 -18.19 -2.20 -5.46
CA SER A 74 -17.13 -2.80 -4.65
C SER A 74 -15.96 -1.84 -4.48
N ILE A 75 -15.50 -1.22 -5.55
CA ILE A 75 -14.40 -0.25 -5.52
C ILE A 75 -14.77 0.99 -4.71
N ARG A 76 -16.00 1.50 -4.82
CA ARG A 76 -16.48 2.65 -4.03
C ARG A 76 -16.56 2.29 -2.53
N THR A 77 -17.11 1.13 -2.19
CA THR A 77 -17.21 0.67 -0.80
C THR A 77 -15.85 0.54 -0.14
N ILE A 78 -14.89 -0.08 -0.83
CA ILE A 78 -13.50 -0.19 -0.37
C ILE A 78 -12.93 1.21 -0.12
N SER A 79 -13.02 2.08 -1.10
CA SER A 79 -12.47 3.43 -1.06
C SER A 79 -13.07 4.29 0.07
N GLU A 80 -14.40 4.26 0.25
CA GLU A 80 -15.11 4.99 1.32
C GLU A 80 -14.80 4.42 2.71
N GLY A 81 -14.51 3.12 2.79
CA GLY A 81 -14.07 2.49 4.04
C GLY A 81 -12.66 2.92 4.45
N LEU A 82 -11.75 3.02 3.50
CA LEU A 82 -10.32 3.29 3.73
C LEU A 82 -10.05 4.67 4.33
N VAL A 83 -10.86 5.68 4.05
CA VAL A 83 -10.68 7.02 4.65
C VAL A 83 -10.80 7.00 6.17
N LYS A 84 -11.52 6.02 6.75
CA LYS A 84 -11.63 5.85 8.21
C LYS A 84 -10.30 5.42 8.85
N ASN A 85 -9.41 4.84 8.05
CA ASN A 85 -8.09 4.38 8.44
C ASN A 85 -6.98 5.37 8.04
N GLY A 86 -7.36 6.59 7.60
CA GLY A 86 -6.41 7.62 7.18
C GLY A 86 -5.77 7.40 5.81
N VAL A 87 -6.21 6.41 5.05
CA VAL A 87 -5.74 6.17 3.69
C VAL A 87 -6.38 7.19 2.75
N THR A 88 -5.57 7.96 2.03
CA THR A 88 -6.03 9.00 1.11
C THR A 88 -5.85 8.61 -0.35
N GLY A 89 -5.02 7.62 -0.61
CA GLY A 89 -4.81 7.04 -1.92
C GLY A 89 -4.41 5.58 -1.82
N TYR A 90 -4.77 4.77 -2.80
CA TYR A 90 -4.48 3.34 -2.77
C TYR A 90 -4.36 2.74 -4.17
N LEU A 91 -3.82 1.53 -4.24
CA LEU A 91 -3.85 0.68 -5.41
C LEU A 91 -4.83 -0.48 -5.17
N PRO A 92 -6.06 -0.47 -5.74
CA PRO A 92 -6.86 -1.68 -5.83
C PRO A 92 -6.02 -2.83 -6.39
N THR A 93 -5.95 -3.96 -5.66
CA THR A 93 -5.05 -5.07 -6.00
C THR A 93 -5.86 -6.26 -6.49
N THR A 94 -5.59 -6.71 -7.73
CA THR A 94 -6.16 -7.96 -8.24
C THR A 94 -5.37 -9.16 -7.69
N MET A 95 -5.90 -10.36 -7.88
CA MET A 95 -5.18 -11.59 -7.54
C MET A 95 -5.21 -12.56 -8.72
N THR A 96 -4.58 -13.73 -8.58
CA THR A 96 -4.57 -14.78 -9.60
C THR A 96 -5.94 -15.45 -9.70
N VAL A 97 -6.76 -14.95 -10.59
CA VAL A 97 -8.08 -15.45 -10.97
C VAL A 97 -8.19 -15.54 -12.49
N ASP A 98 -9.35 -15.89 -13.03
CA ASP A 98 -9.55 -15.89 -14.47
C ASP A 98 -9.15 -14.54 -15.11
N MET A 99 -8.42 -14.56 -16.21
CA MET A 99 -7.93 -13.35 -16.88
C MET A 99 -9.05 -12.38 -17.26
N ALA A 100 -10.23 -12.90 -17.59
CA ALA A 100 -11.38 -12.04 -17.90
C ALA A 100 -11.87 -11.27 -16.65
N VAL A 101 -11.75 -11.86 -15.45
CA VAL A 101 -12.05 -11.20 -14.18
C VAL A 101 -11.02 -10.13 -13.87
N ILE A 102 -9.72 -10.45 -14.04
CA ILE A 102 -8.64 -9.47 -13.87
C ILE A 102 -8.84 -8.26 -14.78
N LYS A 103 -9.05 -8.51 -16.08
CA LYS A 103 -9.29 -7.44 -17.07
C LYS A 103 -10.50 -6.59 -16.70
N LYS A 104 -11.61 -7.21 -16.29
CA LYS A 104 -12.81 -6.49 -15.86
C LYS A 104 -12.55 -5.60 -14.65
N ALA A 105 -11.83 -6.09 -13.64
CA ALA A 105 -11.47 -5.30 -12.45
C ALA A 105 -10.59 -4.09 -12.83
N LEU A 106 -9.59 -4.29 -13.70
CA LEU A 106 -8.74 -3.21 -14.18
C LEU A 106 -9.53 -2.16 -14.98
N GLU A 107 -10.48 -2.58 -15.85
CA GLU A 107 -11.36 -1.66 -16.60
C GLU A 107 -12.24 -0.82 -15.68
N VAL A 108 -12.82 -1.43 -14.65
CA VAL A 108 -13.62 -0.69 -13.64
C VAL A 108 -12.76 0.33 -12.93
N CYS A 109 -11.57 -0.04 -12.46
CA CYS A 109 -10.66 0.89 -11.81
C CYS A 109 -10.20 2.01 -12.75
N ARG A 110 -9.93 1.69 -14.03
CA ARG A 110 -9.58 2.67 -15.07
C ARG A 110 -10.68 3.70 -15.26
N ALA A 111 -11.94 3.24 -15.36
CA ALA A 111 -13.10 4.12 -15.55
C ALA A 111 -13.33 5.04 -14.34
N LEU A 112 -13.06 4.58 -13.12
CA LEU A 112 -13.31 5.32 -11.89
C LEU A 112 -12.14 6.23 -11.46
N LYS A 113 -10.94 6.04 -12.00
CA LYS A 113 -9.71 6.70 -11.53
C LYS A 113 -9.83 8.22 -11.47
N GLU A 114 -10.25 8.88 -12.54
CA GLU A 114 -10.35 10.35 -12.56
C GLU A 114 -11.46 10.85 -11.64
N GLU A 115 -12.61 10.18 -11.59
CA GLU A 115 -13.70 10.51 -10.69
C GLU A 115 -13.29 10.37 -9.22
N SER A 116 -12.46 9.37 -8.90
CA SER A 116 -11.99 9.10 -7.54
C SER A 116 -11.27 10.28 -6.88
N ARG A 117 -10.75 11.19 -7.66
CA ARG A 117 -10.11 12.42 -7.16
C ARG A 117 -11.08 13.37 -6.45
N GLN A 118 -12.38 13.23 -6.68
CA GLN A 118 -13.42 14.15 -6.15
C GLN A 118 -14.51 13.44 -5.33
N TRP A 119 -14.52 12.11 -5.32
CA TRP A 119 -15.52 11.34 -4.56
C TRP A 119 -15.30 11.36 -3.04
N LYS A 120 -16.13 10.64 -2.29
CA LYS A 120 -16.07 10.63 -0.82
C LYS A 120 -14.97 9.74 -0.24
N GLY A 121 -14.39 8.86 -1.04
CA GLY A 121 -13.41 7.88 -0.62
C GLY A 121 -11.96 8.25 -0.92
N SER A 122 -11.07 7.31 -0.70
CA SER A 122 -9.65 7.38 -1.06
C SER A 122 -9.47 7.42 -2.57
N GLU A 123 -8.46 8.13 -3.07
CA GLU A 123 -8.18 8.24 -4.51
C GLU A 123 -7.58 6.93 -5.05
N ILE A 124 -8.04 6.49 -6.23
CA ILE A 124 -7.42 5.40 -7.00
C ILE A 124 -6.17 5.95 -7.67
N LEU A 125 -4.97 5.55 -7.22
CA LEU A 125 -3.71 6.01 -7.80
C LEU A 125 -3.28 5.21 -9.03
N GLY A 126 -3.91 4.09 -9.26
CA GLY A 126 -3.69 3.06 -10.25
C GLY A 126 -4.11 1.72 -9.70
N CYS A 127 -3.64 0.62 -10.28
CA CYS A 127 -3.86 -0.73 -9.78
C CYS A 127 -2.54 -1.44 -9.49
N HIS A 128 -2.58 -2.39 -8.57
CA HIS A 128 -1.58 -3.42 -8.41
C HIS A 128 -2.13 -4.73 -9.00
N ALA A 129 -1.48 -5.28 -10.02
CA ALA A 129 -1.81 -6.60 -10.52
C ALA A 129 -0.94 -7.64 -9.77
N GLU A 130 -1.51 -8.34 -8.77
CA GLU A 130 -0.81 -9.42 -8.10
C GLU A 130 -1.04 -10.74 -8.81
N GLY A 131 -0.07 -11.13 -9.62
CA GLY A 131 -0.22 -12.23 -10.57
C GLY A 131 -0.94 -11.80 -11.87
N PRO A 132 -1.33 -12.76 -12.72
CA PRO A 132 -1.31 -14.21 -12.52
C PRO A 132 0.04 -14.90 -12.82
N PHE A 133 1.10 -14.17 -12.95
CA PHE A 133 2.43 -14.63 -13.38
C PHE A 133 3.29 -15.09 -12.19
N ILE A 134 2.75 -15.97 -11.34
CA ILE A 134 3.35 -16.39 -10.08
C ILE A 134 3.84 -17.84 -10.12
N SER A 135 4.64 -18.24 -9.12
CA SER A 135 5.10 -19.62 -8.95
C SER A 135 4.03 -20.47 -8.27
N GLU A 136 3.69 -21.62 -8.85
CA GLU A 136 2.72 -22.56 -8.27
C GLU A 136 3.14 -23.00 -6.87
N SER A 137 4.44 -23.23 -6.64
CA SER A 137 4.98 -23.65 -5.33
C SER A 137 4.89 -22.56 -4.26
N LYS A 138 4.64 -21.32 -4.65
CA LYS A 138 4.52 -20.12 -3.79
C LYS A 138 3.19 -19.38 -3.97
N LYS A 139 2.18 -20.08 -4.46
CA LYS A 139 0.88 -19.52 -4.76
C LYS A 139 0.14 -18.94 -3.54
N GLY A 140 0.46 -19.37 -2.33
CA GLY A 140 -0.29 -18.97 -1.13
C GLY A 140 -1.78 -19.33 -1.25
N ALA A 141 -2.65 -18.34 -1.06
CA ALA A 141 -4.10 -18.48 -1.22
C ALA A 141 -4.59 -18.40 -2.68
N GLN A 142 -3.71 -18.17 -3.64
CA GLN A 142 -4.04 -18.01 -5.06
C GLN A 142 -4.43 -19.36 -5.70
N ASP A 143 -5.38 -19.38 -6.65
CA ASP A 143 -5.83 -20.61 -7.33
C ASP A 143 -4.83 -21.00 -8.44
N PRO A 144 -4.18 -22.19 -8.32
CA PRO A 144 -3.13 -22.59 -9.27
C PRO A 144 -3.64 -22.77 -10.71
N LYS A 145 -4.92 -23.00 -10.92
CA LYS A 145 -5.48 -23.20 -12.27
C LYS A 145 -5.41 -21.95 -13.14
N TYR A 146 -5.24 -20.76 -12.52
CA TYR A 146 -5.18 -19.48 -13.23
C TYR A 146 -3.76 -18.92 -13.35
N ILE A 147 -2.76 -19.65 -12.86
CA ILE A 147 -1.37 -19.25 -13.01
C ILE A 147 -0.97 -19.30 -14.49
N LEU A 148 -0.37 -18.21 -14.95
CA LEU A 148 0.10 -18.04 -16.32
C LEU A 148 1.58 -17.69 -16.33
N LYS A 149 2.22 -17.81 -17.50
CA LYS A 149 3.56 -17.26 -17.73
C LYS A 149 3.51 -15.75 -17.91
N PRO A 150 4.59 -15.02 -17.55
CA PRO A 150 4.69 -13.58 -17.75
C PRO A 150 4.35 -13.17 -19.19
N ASP A 151 3.46 -12.18 -19.32
CA ASP A 151 2.98 -11.65 -20.59
C ASP A 151 3.13 -10.12 -20.59
N ALA A 152 4.14 -9.62 -21.32
CA ALA A 152 4.39 -8.19 -21.44
C ALA A 152 3.28 -7.46 -22.22
N GLU A 153 2.64 -8.11 -23.18
CA GLU A 153 1.57 -7.48 -23.96
C GLU A 153 0.36 -7.16 -23.09
N PHE A 154 -0.02 -8.08 -22.16
CA PHE A 154 -1.06 -7.81 -21.20
C PHE A 154 -0.72 -6.59 -20.33
N VAL A 155 0.52 -6.49 -19.82
CA VAL A 155 0.92 -5.36 -18.98
C VAL A 155 0.92 -4.06 -19.78
N LYS A 156 1.37 -4.06 -21.03
CA LYS A 156 1.35 -2.88 -21.92
C LYS A 156 -0.07 -2.41 -22.25
N GLU A 157 -1.03 -3.35 -22.45
CA GLU A 157 -2.45 -3.05 -22.70
C GLU A 157 -3.06 -2.25 -21.53
N TYR A 158 -2.57 -2.48 -20.31
CA TYR A 158 -3.09 -1.87 -19.07
C TYR A 158 -2.10 -0.93 -18.37
N ALA A 159 -1.03 -0.50 -19.04
CA ALA A 159 0.03 0.32 -18.44
C ALA A 159 -0.43 1.73 -17.97
N ASP A 160 -1.57 2.21 -18.45
CA ASP A 160 -2.19 3.47 -18.01
C ASP A 160 -2.85 3.35 -16.63
N ILE A 161 -3.21 2.12 -16.22
CA ILE A 161 -3.86 1.87 -14.94
C ILE A 161 -3.00 1.00 -14.00
N ILE A 162 -2.25 0.02 -14.49
CA ILE A 162 -1.33 -0.77 -13.65
C ILE A 162 -0.14 0.10 -13.23
N LYS A 163 0.08 0.25 -11.93
CA LYS A 163 1.26 0.89 -11.35
C LYS A 163 2.31 -0.12 -10.90
N THR A 164 1.86 -1.28 -10.44
CA THR A 164 2.73 -2.36 -9.98
C THR A 164 2.21 -3.69 -10.53
N ILE A 165 3.11 -4.53 -11.03
CA ILE A 165 2.85 -5.93 -11.41
C ILE A 165 3.71 -6.85 -10.55
N THR A 166 3.08 -7.77 -9.81
CA THR A 166 3.79 -8.81 -9.08
C THR A 166 3.90 -10.06 -9.93
N LEU A 167 5.13 -10.56 -10.06
CA LEU A 167 5.42 -11.79 -10.80
C LEU A 167 6.57 -12.58 -10.15
N ALA A 168 6.64 -13.87 -10.49
CA ALA A 168 7.72 -14.78 -10.13
C ALA A 168 8.79 -14.79 -11.25
N PRO A 169 9.97 -14.20 -11.03
CA PRO A 169 10.96 -14.02 -12.10
C PRO A 169 11.47 -15.34 -12.67
N GLU A 170 11.49 -16.42 -11.90
CA GLU A 170 11.91 -17.75 -12.40
C GLU A 170 10.93 -18.34 -13.42
N THR A 171 9.74 -17.78 -13.56
CA THR A 171 8.75 -18.20 -14.57
C THR A 171 8.87 -17.41 -15.87
N ASP A 172 9.68 -16.34 -15.90
CA ASP A 172 9.96 -15.54 -17.09
C ASP A 172 11.10 -16.16 -17.89
N GLU A 173 10.76 -16.75 -19.02
CA GLU A 173 11.69 -17.46 -19.91
C GLU A 173 12.57 -16.48 -20.73
N ASN A 174 13.58 -17.00 -21.42
CA ASN A 174 14.43 -16.25 -22.34
C ASN A 174 15.13 -15.02 -21.68
N ASP A 175 15.81 -15.25 -20.59
CA ASP A 175 16.58 -14.21 -19.86
C ASP A 175 15.72 -13.01 -19.43
N PHE A 176 14.60 -13.29 -18.77
CA PHE A 176 13.65 -12.28 -18.27
C PHE A 176 13.09 -11.37 -19.37
N ALA A 177 12.68 -11.98 -20.49
CA ALA A 177 12.24 -11.24 -21.67
C ALA A 177 11.04 -10.34 -21.39
N ALA A 178 10.02 -10.85 -20.67
CA ALA A 178 8.83 -10.06 -20.33
C ALA A 178 9.17 -8.93 -19.34
N ILE A 179 9.98 -9.20 -18.31
CA ILE A 179 10.45 -8.17 -17.35
C ILE A 179 11.17 -7.04 -18.09
N ARG A 180 12.13 -7.38 -18.97
CA ARG A 180 12.89 -6.38 -19.73
C ARG A 180 11.99 -5.56 -20.65
N GLU A 181 11.01 -6.21 -21.28
CA GLU A 181 10.06 -5.55 -22.17
C GLU A 181 9.15 -4.60 -21.41
N ILE A 182 8.55 -5.04 -20.30
CA ILE A 182 7.70 -4.19 -19.44
C ILE A 182 8.49 -2.97 -18.98
N CYS A 183 9.71 -3.16 -18.46
CA CYS A 183 10.54 -2.07 -17.94
C CYS A 183 11.03 -1.11 -19.03
N ARG A 184 11.17 -1.55 -20.26
CA ARG A 184 11.58 -0.70 -21.39
C ARG A 184 10.42 0.13 -21.93
N ASP A 185 9.23 -0.46 -22.03
CA ASP A 185 8.11 0.06 -22.80
C ASP A 185 7.03 0.71 -21.93
N THR A 186 7.14 0.61 -20.60
CA THR A 186 6.15 1.15 -19.65
C THR A 186 6.80 1.75 -18.41
N ASP A 187 6.02 2.53 -17.65
CA ASP A 187 6.37 3.02 -16.31
C ASP A 187 5.88 2.09 -15.19
N VAL A 188 5.44 0.88 -15.51
CA VAL A 188 4.95 -0.10 -14.54
C VAL A 188 6.11 -0.62 -13.70
N VAL A 189 5.95 -0.59 -12.38
CA VAL A 189 6.93 -1.13 -11.44
C VAL A 189 6.80 -2.64 -11.40
N VAL A 190 7.84 -3.34 -11.88
CA VAL A 190 7.90 -4.79 -11.75
C VAL A 190 8.35 -5.17 -10.35
N SER A 191 7.51 -5.95 -9.67
CA SER A 191 7.72 -6.46 -8.32
C SER A 191 7.90 -7.98 -8.33
N MET A 192 8.91 -8.50 -7.64
CA MET A 192 9.00 -9.94 -7.43
C MET A 192 8.26 -10.36 -6.16
N GLY A 193 7.38 -11.34 -6.31
CA GLY A 193 6.59 -11.92 -5.24
C GLY A 193 5.98 -13.24 -5.67
N HIS A 194 5.43 -14.01 -4.73
CA HIS A 194 4.92 -15.35 -4.99
C HIS A 194 5.90 -16.20 -5.82
N THR A 195 7.16 -16.22 -5.37
CA THR A 195 8.29 -16.71 -6.15
C THR A 195 9.13 -17.74 -5.39
N SER A 196 9.59 -18.75 -6.11
CA SER A 196 10.54 -19.76 -5.64
C SER A 196 11.98 -19.49 -6.11
N ALA A 197 12.24 -18.31 -6.69
CA ALA A 197 13.58 -17.94 -7.15
C ALA A 197 14.63 -18.11 -6.05
N ASP A 198 15.80 -18.62 -6.43
CA ASP A 198 16.98 -18.56 -5.60
C ASP A 198 17.62 -17.16 -5.62
N TYR A 199 18.70 -17.00 -4.90
CA TYR A 199 19.38 -15.70 -4.80
C TYR A 199 19.91 -15.21 -6.16
N ASP A 200 20.52 -16.08 -6.95
CA ASP A 200 21.14 -15.72 -8.23
C ASP A 200 20.07 -15.31 -9.25
N THR A 201 18.97 -16.05 -9.33
CA THR A 201 17.80 -15.73 -10.18
C THR A 201 17.17 -14.40 -9.75
N ALA A 202 16.97 -14.20 -8.45
CA ALA A 202 16.41 -12.95 -7.93
C ALA A 202 17.31 -11.75 -8.24
N MET A 203 18.63 -11.87 -8.04
CA MET A 203 19.59 -10.81 -8.39
C MET A 203 19.66 -10.55 -9.88
N ALA A 204 19.59 -11.60 -10.72
CA ALA A 204 19.54 -11.45 -12.16
C ALA A 204 18.27 -10.71 -12.61
N SER A 205 17.12 -10.98 -11.99
CA SER A 205 15.87 -10.28 -12.26
C SER A 205 15.92 -8.79 -11.86
N VAL A 206 16.60 -8.45 -10.74
CA VAL A 206 16.88 -7.05 -10.38
C VAL A 206 17.70 -6.35 -11.47
N ASN A 207 18.72 -7.01 -12.00
CA ASN A 207 19.50 -6.49 -13.12
C ASN A 207 18.69 -6.39 -14.43
N ALA A 208 17.64 -7.21 -14.58
CA ALA A 208 16.72 -7.15 -15.71
C ALA A 208 15.67 -6.01 -15.58
N GLY A 209 15.47 -5.45 -14.38
CA GLY A 209 14.61 -4.29 -14.19
C GLY A 209 13.63 -4.38 -13.01
N VAL A 210 13.60 -5.47 -12.25
CA VAL A 210 12.79 -5.54 -11.01
C VAL A 210 13.22 -4.46 -10.04
N LYS A 211 12.26 -3.68 -9.53
CA LYS A 211 12.51 -2.55 -8.62
C LYS A 211 11.81 -2.67 -7.28
N HIS A 212 10.97 -3.67 -7.11
CA HIS A 212 10.12 -3.83 -5.93
C HIS A 212 10.03 -5.29 -5.51
N VAL A 213 9.64 -5.53 -4.25
CA VAL A 213 9.38 -6.87 -3.70
C VAL A 213 8.09 -6.83 -2.92
N THR A 214 7.16 -7.68 -3.29
CA THR A 214 5.83 -7.80 -2.74
C THR A 214 5.90 -8.52 -1.38
N HIS A 215 5.19 -8.01 -0.36
CA HIS A 215 5.03 -8.56 0.99
C HIS A 215 6.22 -9.41 1.49
N LEU A 216 7.39 -8.78 1.60
CA LEU A 216 8.67 -9.41 1.97
C LEU A 216 8.51 -10.47 3.07
N PHE A 217 9.15 -11.63 2.91
CA PHE A 217 9.07 -12.89 3.66
C PHE A 217 7.89 -13.80 3.30
N ASN A 218 6.76 -13.26 2.84
CA ASN A 218 5.56 -14.04 2.57
C ASN A 218 5.57 -14.60 1.14
N ALA A 219 5.17 -15.84 0.98
CA ALA A 219 5.09 -16.53 -0.32
C ALA A 219 6.38 -16.43 -1.17
N MET A 220 7.57 -16.51 -0.57
CA MET A 220 8.86 -16.48 -1.25
C MET A 220 9.90 -17.38 -0.59
N THR A 221 11.11 -17.48 -1.18
CA THR A 221 12.23 -18.22 -0.62
C THR A 221 12.81 -17.47 0.59
N ALA A 222 12.94 -18.18 1.70
CA ALA A 222 13.28 -17.62 3.00
C ALA A 222 14.73 -17.12 3.11
N LEU A 223 14.99 -16.32 4.14
CA LEU A 223 16.34 -15.95 4.55
C LEU A 223 17.05 -17.17 5.14
N SER A 224 17.96 -17.77 4.37
CA SER A 224 18.74 -18.94 4.77
C SER A 224 20.23 -18.73 4.47
N HIS A 225 21.10 -19.08 5.42
CA HIS A 225 22.53 -18.87 5.27
C HIS A 225 23.24 -19.86 4.32
N ARG A 226 22.60 -20.99 3.99
CA ARG A 226 23.14 -22.02 3.08
C ARG A 226 22.39 -22.12 1.75
N SER A 227 21.16 -21.61 1.72
CA SER A 227 20.31 -21.55 0.53
C SER A 227 19.63 -20.19 0.51
N PRO A 228 20.37 -19.12 0.24
CA PRO A 228 19.81 -17.78 0.20
C PRO A 228 18.80 -17.67 -0.95
N GLY A 229 17.74 -16.92 -0.71
CA GLY A 229 16.67 -16.74 -1.67
C GLY A 229 16.34 -15.26 -1.88
N VAL A 230 15.12 -15.02 -2.30
CA VAL A 230 14.57 -13.67 -2.62
C VAL A 230 14.72 -12.69 -1.46
N VAL A 231 14.47 -13.12 -0.22
CA VAL A 231 14.64 -12.23 0.95
C VAL A 231 16.07 -11.69 1.03
N THR A 232 17.07 -12.56 0.84
CA THR A 232 18.49 -12.13 0.85
C THR A 232 18.80 -11.20 -0.32
N ALA A 233 18.30 -11.49 -1.51
CA ALA A 233 18.48 -10.64 -2.69
C ALA A 233 17.85 -9.26 -2.50
N ALA A 234 16.61 -9.22 -1.95
CA ALA A 234 15.92 -7.99 -1.63
C ALA A 234 16.70 -7.11 -0.63
N LEU A 235 17.28 -7.72 0.40
CA LEU A 235 18.07 -7.00 1.41
C LEU A 235 19.44 -6.52 0.90
N ASN A 236 20.00 -7.20 -0.09
CA ASN A 236 21.32 -6.87 -0.68
C ASN A 236 21.23 -5.94 -1.91
N SER A 237 20.04 -5.62 -2.39
CA SER A 237 19.82 -4.77 -3.57
C SER A 237 19.13 -3.46 -3.22
N ASP A 238 19.05 -2.52 -4.17
CA ASP A 238 18.39 -1.21 -3.98
C ASP A 238 16.88 -1.23 -4.31
N VAL A 239 16.25 -2.40 -4.35
CA VAL A 239 14.81 -2.52 -4.55
C VAL A 239 14.04 -2.02 -3.34
N SER A 240 12.85 -1.45 -3.54
CA SER A 240 11.90 -1.20 -2.46
C SER A 240 11.19 -2.50 -2.05
N VAL A 241 10.68 -2.55 -0.84
CA VAL A 241 10.05 -3.76 -0.30
C VAL A 241 8.76 -3.42 0.45
N GLU A 242 7.73 -4.21 0.24
CA GLU A 242 6.50 -4.15 1.03
C GLU A 242 6.65 -4.94 2.33
N LEU A 243 5.97 -4.47 3.37
CA LEU A 243 5.91 -5.15 4.65
C LEU A 243 4.49 -5.10 5.23
N ILE A 244 3.91 -6.26 5.52
CA ILE A 244 2.66 -6.38 6.27
C ILE A 244 3.01 -6.23 7.75
N VAL A 245 2.59 -5.11 8.36
CA VAL A 245 3.04 -4.71 9.69
C VAL A 245 2.00 -4.97 10.79
N ASP A 246 1.37 -6.13 10.72
CA ASP A 246 0.34 -6.60 11.66
C ASP A 246 0.89 -7.39 12.86
N THR A 247 2.22 -7.54 12.95
CA THR A 247 2.95 -8.35 13.96
C THR A 247 2.78 -9.86 13.83
N PHE A 248 1.99 -10.32 12.86
CA PHE A 248 1.75 -11.75 12.58
C PHE A 248 2.49 -12.21 11.32
N HIS A 249 2.28 -11.54 10.17
CA HIS A 249 2.93 -11.88 8.91
C HIS A 249 4.44 -11.67 8.97
N VAL A 250 4.87 -10.64 9.70
CA VAL A 250 6.29 -10.40 10.03
C VAL A 250 6.39 -10.06 11.50
N ASP A 251 7.13 -10.90 12.25
CA ASP A 251 7.36 -10.65 13.67
C ASP A 251 8.06 -9.31 13.89
N LYS A 252 7.61 -8.60 14.91
CA LYS A 252 8.13 -7.26 15.27
C LYS A 252 9.64 -7.18 15.48
N CYS A 253 10.30 -8.29 15.81
CA CYS A 253 11.76 -8.34 15.98
C CYS A 253 12.53 -7.99 14.68
N PHE A 254 11.87 -8.07 13.51
CA PHE A 254 12.47 -7.71 12.24
C PHE A 254 12.40 -6.20 11.91
N TYR A 255 11.57 -5.40 12.57
CA TYR A 255 11.33 -4.01 12.20
C TYR A 255 12.61 -3.16 12.21
N ASP A 256 13.36 -3.16 13.31
CA ASP A 256 14.62 -2.44 13.40
C ASP A 256 15.69 -2.94 12.43
N LEU A 257 15.73 -4.26 12.17
CA LEU A 257 16.65 -4.86 11.21
C LEU A 257 16.36 -4.39 9.78
N LEU A 258 15.08 -4.47 9.38
CA LEU A 258 14.65 -4.06 8.05
C LEU A 258 14.85 -2.57 7.84
N TRP A 259 14.56 -1.75 8.85
CA TRP A 259 14.81 -0.32 8.80
C TRP A 259 16.29 -0.01 8.58
N LYS A 260 17.20 -0.67 9.30
CA LYS A 260 18.63 -0.50 9.13
C LYS A 260 19.13 -0.87 7.74
N LEU A 261 18.52 -1.88 7.11
CA LEU A 261 18.94 -2.39 5.80
C LEU A 261 18.28 -1.66 4.64
N LYS A 262 17.01 -1.26 4.77
CA LYS A 262 16.21 -0.71 3.68
C LYS A 262 15.85 0.77 3.83
N GLY A 263 15.79 1.29 5.07
CA GLY A 263 15.47 2.70 5.30
C GLY A 263 14.22 3.14 4.54
N ARG A 264 14.36 4.18 3.74
CA ARG A 264 13.25 4.74 2.93
C ARG A 264 12.86 3.90 1.71
N LYS A 265 13.31 2.66 1.61
CA LYS A 265 12.83 1.66 0.65
C LYS A 265 11.77 0.72 1.25
N LEU A 266 11.43 0.88 2.55
CA LEU A 266 10.31 0.16 3.16
C LEU A 266 8.98 0.83 2.80
N CYS A 267 8.01 0.04 2.35
CA CYS A 267 6.62 0.43 2.14
C CYS A 267 5.74 -0.42 3.06
N PHE A 268 5.05 0.20 4.01
CA PHE A 268 4.05 -0.52 4.80
C PHE A 268 2.78 -0.66 3.98
N ILE A 269 2.25 -1.86 3.97
CA ILE A 269 1.03 -2.23 3.26
C ILE A 269 0.09 -2.98 4.19
N THR A 270 -1.15 -3.13 3.78
CA THR A 270 -2.07 -3.95 4.54
C THR A 270 -2.16 -5.38 4.02
N ASP A 271 -2.13 -5.60 2.73
CA ASP A 271 -2.55 -6.87 2.12
C ASP A 271 -3.93 -7.28 2.66
N CYS A 272 -4.81 -6.28 2.82
CA CYS A 272 -6.09 -6.46 3.47
C CYS A 272 -7.07 -7.13 2.52
N LEU A 273 -7.89 -8.00 3.10
CA LEU A 273 -8.88 -8.82 2.42
C LEU A 273 -10.30 -8.28 2.62
N PRO A 274 -11.31 -8.80 1.90
CA PRO A 274 -12.72 -8.43 2.10
C PRO A 274 -13.22 -8.50 3.56
N ALA A 275 -12.61 -9.33 4.41
CA ALA A 275 -12.93 -9.41 5.84
C ALA A 275 -12.48 -8.18 6.66
N GLY A 276 -11.62 -7.32 6.11
CA GLY A 276 -11.15 -6.12 6.78
C GLY A 276 -12.29 -5.18 7.19
N GLY A 277 -12.23 -4.66 8.41
CA GLY A 277 -13.27 -3.80 8.98
C GLY A 277 -14.57 -4.52 9.40
N LEU A 278 -14.62 -5.85 9.29
CA LEU A 278 -15.78 -6.67 9.62
C LEU A 278 -15.50 -7.58 10.84
N PRO A 279 -16.53 -8.11 11.52
CA PRO A 279 -16.36 -9.04 12.64
C PRO A 279 -15.80 -10.38 12.20
N TYR A 280 -15.39 -11.23 13.15
CA TYR A 280 -15.02 -12.61 12.88
C TYR A 280 -16.13 -13.36 12.15
N GLY A 281 -15.75 -14.14 11.14
CA GLY A 281 -16.73 -14.83 10.30
C GLY A 281 -16.12 -15.49 9.07
N GLU A 282 -17.01 -15.91 8.19
CA GLU A 282 -16.68 -16.47 6.89
C GLU A 282 -16.90 -15.45 5.79
N TYR A 283 -15.94 -15.32 4.89
CA TYR A 283 -15.93 -14.35 3.78
C TYR A 283 -15.44 -15.04 2.51
N THR A 284 -15.40 -14.30 1.41
CA THR A 284 -14.89 -14.76 0.12
C THR A 284 -13.70 -13.91 -0.32
N LEU A 285 -12.72 -14.54 -0.98
CA LEU A 285 -11.57 -13.90 -1.60
C LEU A 285 -11.33 -14.55 -2.97
N GLY A 286 -11.48 -13.82 -4.07
CA GLY A 286 -11.32 -14.36 -5.41
C GLY A 286 -12.21 -15.58 -5.69
N GLY A 287 -13.37 -15.69 -5.03
CA GLY A 287 -14.28 -16.83 -5.09
C GLY A 287 -13.95 -17.98 -4.13
N ALA A 288 -12.82 -17.97 -3.45
CA ALA A 288 -12.48 -18.94 -2.43
C ALA A 288 -13.03 -18.53 -1.05
N LYS A 289 -13.43 -19.49 -0.23
CA LYS A 289 -13.88 -19.26 1.14
C LYS A 289 -12.67 -18.97 2.03
N ILE A 290 -12.75 -17.90 2.82
CA ILE A 290 -11.80 -17.55 3.87
C ILE A 290 -12.50 -17.46 5.22
N ILE A 291 -11.77 -17.80 6.27
CA ILE A 291 -12.25 -17.75 7.66
C ILE A 291 -11.42 -16.71 8.40
N TYR A 292 -12.06 -15.64 8.82
CA TYR A 292 -11.46 -14.62 9.69
C TYR A 292 -11.65 -15.01 11.14
N ARG A 293 -10.56 -15.30 11.83
CA ARG A 293 -10.54 -15.60 13.26
C ARG A 293 -9.24 -15.09 13.86
N ASP A 294 -9.30 -14.60 15.08
CA ASP A 294 -8.20 -13.95 15.79
C ASP A 294 -7.75 -12.68 15.03
N ILE A 295 -6.55 -12.62 14.48
CA ILE A 295 -6.02 -11.48 13.74
C ILE A 295 -5.70 -11.82 12.27
N VAL A 296 -6.11 -13.00 11.79
CA VAL A 296 -5.69 -13.53 10.50
C VAL A 296 -6.83 -14.19 9.74
N CYS A 297 -6.79 -14.10 8.42
CA CYS A 297 -7.64 -14.88 7.53
C CYS A 297 -6.93 -16.15 7.05
N ARG A 298 -7.66 -17.24 6.95
CA ARG A 298 -7.15 -18.53 6.43
C ARG A 298 -8.14 -19.15 5.46
N LEU A 299 -7.60 -19.87 4.48
CA LEU A 299 -8.37 -20.83 3.70
C LEU A 299 -8.81 -22.02 4.57
N GLU A 300 -9.73 -22.85 4.06
CA GLU A 300 -10.21 -24.05 4.76
C GLU A 300 -9.11 -25.08 5.07
N ASP A 301 -8.04 -25.10 4.28
CA ASP A 301 -6.86 -25.96 4.50
C ASP A 301 -5.85 -25.38 5.52
N GLY A 302 -6.15 -24.20 6.08
CA GLY A 302 -5.30 -23.51 7.07
C GLY A 302 -4.26 -22.56 6.47
N THR A 303 -4.12 -22.47 5.15
CA THR A 303 -3.23 -21.52 4.49
C THR A 303 -3.59 -20.09 4.87
N VAL A 304 -2.60 -19.28 5.26
CA VAL A 304 -2.80 -17.84 5.50
C VAL A 304 -3.12 -17.15 4.20
N ALA A 305 -4.13 -16.28 4.21
CA ALA A 305 -4.72 -15.70 3.00
C ALA A 305 -4.66 -14.16 2.97
N GLY A 306 -3.67 -13.56 3.62
CA GLY A 306 -3.55 -12.10 3.75
C GLY A 306 -4.13 -11.59 5.08
N SER A 307 -4.23 -10.26 5.23
CA SER A 307 -4.49 -9.61 6.50
C SER A 307 -5.89 -8.97 6.60
N VAL A 308 -6.17 -8.41 7.77
CA VAL A 308 -7.29 -7.51 8.05
C VAL A 308 -6.80 -6.20 8.68
N LEU A 309 -5.53 -5.89 8.45
CA LEU A 309 -4.84 -4.75 9.04
C LEU A 309 -5.44 -3.42 8.54
N HIS A 310 -5.56 -2.44 9.43
CA HIS A 310 -5.74 -1.05 9.07
C HIS A 310 -4.36 -0.36 9.02
N LEU A 311 -4.08 0.41 7.98
CA LEU A 311 -2.74 0.94 7.74
C LEU A 311 -2.25 1.88 8.86
N ASN A 312 -3.14 2.68 9.46
CA ASN A 312 -2.82 3.51 10.63
C ASN A 312 -2.38 2.67 11.84
N HIS A 313 -3.03 1.53 12.08
CA HIS A 313 -2.62 0.58 13.12
C HIS A 313 -1.27 -0.05 12.80
N GLY A 314 -1.01 -0.33 11.51
CA GLY A 314 0.31 -0.81 11.05
C GLY A 314 1.43 0.17 11.37
N VAL A 315 1.25 1.47 11.07
CA VAL A 315 2.19 2.54 11.42
C VAL A 315 2.45 2.55 12.94
N TRP A 316 1.37 2.47 13.73
CA TRP A 316 1.46 2.49 15.18
C TRP A 316 2.12 1.23 15.76
N ASN A 317 1.84 0.06 15.19
CA ASN A 317 2.50 -1.20 15.57
C ASN A 317 4.02 -1.11 15.43
N VAL A 318 4.50 -0.58 14.30
CA VAL A 318 5.95 -0.43 14.09
C VAL A 318 6.53 0.58 15.05
N TYR A 319 5.92 1.75 15.19
CA TYR A 319 6.39 2.78 16.13
C TYR A 319 6.49 2.26 17.58
N LYS A 320 5.50 1.50 18.06
CA LYS A 320 5.46 0.97 19.43
C LYS A 320 6.44 -0.20 19.68
N ASN A 321 6.84 -0.91 18.63
CA ASN A 321 7.64 -2.12 18.75
C ASN A 321 9.05 -2.00 18.13
N SER A 322 9.50 -0.78 17.81
CA SER A 322 10.83 -0.53 17.24
C SER A 322 11.42 0.78 17.76
N ASN A 323 12.65 1.08 17.36
CA ASN A 323 13.31 2.36 17.61
C ASN A 323 13.18 3.35 16.44
N ILE A 324 12.30 3.05 15.48
CA ILE A 324 12.08 3.89 14.31
C ILE A 324 11.28 5.12 14.72
N PRO A 325 11.74 6.33 14.41
CA PRO A 325 10.98 7.55 14.71
C PRO A 325 9.61 7.55 14.05
N LEU A 326 8.58 8.09 14.70
CA LEU A 326 7.21 8.09 14.18
C LEU A 326 7.11 8.72 12.80
N TYR A 327 7.84 9.80 12.52
CA TYR A 327 7.82 10.42 11.19
C TYR A 327 8.37 9.50 10.09
N GLU A 328 9.32 8.62 10.40
CA GLU A 328 9.80 7.60 9.45
C GLU A 328 8.81 6.45 9.30
N CYS A 329 8.13 6.03 10.37
CA CYS A 329 7.02 5.06 10.27
C CYS A 329 5.90 5.59 9.35
N VAL A 330 5.56 6.89 9.49
CA VAL A 330 4.59 7.54 8.60
C VAL A 330 5.11 7.62 7.16
N ASN A 331 6.39 7.95 6.95
CA ASN A 331 6.98 7.94 5.61
C ASN A 331 6.86 6.55 4.95
N CYS A 332 7.05 5.46 5.71
CA CYS A 332 6.90 4.10 5.18
C CYS A 332 5.46 3.77 4.71
N ALA A 333 4.46 4.50 5.20
CA ALA A 333 3.06 4.36 4.80
C ALA A 333 2.54 5.54 3.96
N SER A 334 3.40 6.48 3.54
CA SER A 334 2.99 7.66 2.78
C SER A 334 4.01 8.03 1.69
N LEU A 335 5.15 8.63 2.04
CA LEU A 335 6.15 9.11 1.07
C LEU A 335 6.86 7.98 0.32
N ASN A 336 7.19 6.88 1.00
CA ASN A 336 7.90 5.77 0.38
C ASN A 336 7.03 5.05 -0.66
N PRO A 337 5.77 4.62 -0.35
CA PRO A 337 4.90 4.06 -1.38
C PRO A 337 4.59 5.07 -2.49
N ALA A 338 4.38 6.36 -2.18
CA ALA A 338 4.21 7.39 -3.21
C ALA A 338 5.41 7.47 -4.16
N THR A 339 6.64 7.35 -3.62
CA THR A 339 7.88 7.35 -4.41
C THR A 339 7.97 6.09 -5.27
N THR A 340 7.63 4.93 -4.70
CA THR A 340 7.67 3.64 -5.39
C THR A 340 6.76 3.62 -6.62
N ILE A 341 5.54 4.17 -6.50
CA ILE A 341 4.57 4.18 -7.61
C ILE A 341 4.59 5.47 -8.46
N GLY A 342 5.57 6.36 -8.23
CA GLY A 342 5.79 7.55 -9.06
C GLY A 342 4.77 8.68 -8.88
N VAL A 343 4.22 8.89 -7.66
CA VAL A 343 3.26 9.96 -7.36
C VAL A 343 3.74 10.91 -6.25
N ALA A 344 5.02 10.81 -5.87
CA ALA A 344 5.59 11.60 -4.78
C ALA A 344 5.71 13.10 -5.07
N ASP A 345 5.58 13.51 -6.32
CA ASP A 345 5.51 14.91 -6.74
C ASP A 345 4.28 15.63 -6.17
N ARG A 346 3.18 14.91 -5.98
CA ARG A 346 1.93 15.49 -5.47
C ARG A 346 1.38 14.87 -4.19
N LYS A 347 1.89 13.73 -3.71
CA LYS A 347 1.36 13.02 -2.53
C LYS A 347 2.46 12.59 -1.55
N GLY A 348 2.06 12.09 -0.40
CA GLY A 348 2.91 11.39 0.57
C GLY A 348 3.67 12.26 1.55
N SER A 349 3.59 13.60 1.47
CA SER A 349 4.19 14.52 2.46
C SER A 349 3.48 15.86 2.52
N LEU A 350 3.64 16.60 3.62
CA LEU A 350 3.06 17.92 3.83
C LEU A 350 3.98 19.03 3.27
N GLU A 351 4.50 18.84 2.06
CA GLU A 351 5.33 19.84 1.38
C GLU A 351 4.46 20.78 0.53
N ILE A 352 4.87 22.06 0.46
CA ILE A 352 4.13 23.10 -0.27
C ILE A 352 3.89 22.68 -1.72
N GLY A 353 2.66 22.87 -2.19
CA GLY A 353 2.21 22.57 -3.54
C GLY A 353 1.72 21.13 -3.77
N LYS A 354 1.94 20.23 -2.81
CA LYS A 354 1.34 18.88 -2.86
C LYS A 354 -0.13 18.90 -2.48
N ASP A 355 -0.87 17.90 -2.92
CA ASP A 355 -2.28 17.73 -2.55
C ASP A 355 -2.44 17.85 -1.03
N ALA A 356 -3.44 18.58 -0.57
CA ALA A 356 -3.76 18.68 0.85
C ALA A 356 -4.45 17.41 1.35
N ASP A 357 -3.68 16.31 1.32
CA ASP A 357 -4.05 15.02 1.87
C ASP A 357 -3.49 14.93 3.29
N ILE A 358 -4.38 15.03 4.28
CA ILE A 358 -4.00 15.22 5.68
C ILE A 358 -4.82 14.30 6.57
N VAL A 359 -4.16 13.68 7.54
CA VAL A 359 -4.82 12.87 8.57
C VAL A 359 -4.59 13.50 9.93
N ILE A 360 -5.65 13.70 10.68
CA ILE A 360 -5.59 14.10 12.10
C ILE A 360 -5.91 12.88 12.94
N THR A 361 -5.01 12.53 13.86
CA THR A 361 -5.18 11.41 14.78
C THR A 361 -5.12 11.87 16.23
N ASP A 362 -5.48 11.00 17.16
CA ASP A 362 -5.14 11.19 18.56
C ASP A 362 -3.67 10.77 18.85
N ASN A 363 -3.30 10.70 20.14
CA ASN A 363 -1.95 10.34 20.57
C ASN A 363 -1.65 8.83 20.48
N GLU A 364 -2.63 8.00 20.13
CA GLU A 364 -2.50 6.57 19.86
C GLU A 364 -2.60 6.25 18.35
N PHE A 365 -2.56 7.30 17.53
CA PHE A 365 -2.65 7.23 16.07
C PHE A 365 -4.02 6.75 15.56
N GLU A 366 -5.09 6.85 16.39
CA GLU A 366 -6.46 6.61 15.96
C GLU A 366 -6.99 7.80 15.16
N VAL A 367 -7.51 7.51 13.97
CA VAL A 367 -7.94 8.54 13.01
C VAL A 367 -9.16 9.30 13.52
N LYS A 368 -9.04 10.61 13.62
CA LYS A 368 -10.14 11.53 13.98
C LYS A 368 -10.68 12.27 12.77
N LYS A 369 -9.83 12.53 11.77
CA LYS A 369 -10.27 13.20 10.55
C LYS A 369 -9.34 12.85 9.40
N THR A 370 -9.94 12.62 8.23
CA THR A 370 -9.21 12.44 6.98
C THR A 370 -9.64 13.51 5.99
N ILE A 371 -8.67 14.22 5.45
CA ILE A 371 -8.83 15.30 4.48
C ILE A 371 -8.14 14.85 3.20
N ILE A 372 -8.81 14.96 2.06
CA ILE A 372 -8.26 14.67 0.74
C ILE A 372 -8.47 15.90 -0.13
N ARG A 373 -7.39 16.42 -0.71
CA ARG A 373 -7.38 17.65 -1.51
C ARG A 373 -8.13 18.80 -0.83
N GLY A 374 -7.85 18.96 0.47
CA GLY A 374 -8.41 20.01 1.30
C GLY A 374 -9.85 19.82 1.74
N GLU A 375 -10.54 18.74 1.32
CA GLU A 375 -11.91 18.42 1.72
C GLU A 375 -11.94 17.33 2.79
N VAL A 376 -12.73 17.53 3.84
CA VAL A 376 -12.96 16.53 4.88
C VAL A 376 -13.78 15.38 4.29
N LYS A 377 -13.19 14.19 4.21
CA LYS A 377 -13.85 12.96 3.72
C LYS A 377 -14.33 12.06 4.86
N TYR A 378 -13.68 12.15 6.01
CA TYR A 378 -14.08 11.45 7.21
C TYR A 378 -13.85 12.32 8.45
N GLU A 379 -14.79 12.28 9.38
CA GLU A 379 -14.69 12.85 10.73
C GLU A 379 -15.30 11.88 11.72
N PHE A 380 -14.53 11.54 12.75
CA PHE A 380 -15.00 10.68 13.84
C PHE A 380 -16.00 11.46 14.70
N GLU A 381 -17.24 11.01 14.72
CA GLU A 381 -18.30 11.50 15.62
C GLU A 381 -18.13 10.78 16.95
N GLY A 382 -17.32 11.35 17.87
CA GLY A 382 -16.99 10.79 19.18
C GLY A 382 -18.08 10.84 20.21
#